data_a59f81e13154278582d65bf4268b37a8
#
_entry.id   a59f81e13154278582d65bf4268b37a8
#
_cell.length_a   1.000
_cell.length_b   1.000
_cell.length_c   1.000
_cell.angle_alpha   90.00
_cell.angle_beta   90.00
_cell.angle_gamma   90.00
#
_symmetry.space_group_name_H-M   'P 1'
#
loop_
_entity.id
_entity.type
_entity.pdbx_description
1 polymer ?
#
loop_
_entity_poly.entity_id
_entity_poly.type
_entity_poly.pdbx_seq_one_letter_code
_entity_poly.pdbx_strand_id
1 'polypeptide(L)'
;EIYCMADDFCKEFAKIQEKYMVDDKNRKHRNKPNRMSDSEIMVILILFHSGGFRCFKHYYKEYVCKHLTHLFPRRVSYNRFVELEKEVLLQLTVFIKEVLLGTCTGISFVDSTPLRVCRNQRILIHKTFEGLAGRGKSSMGWFFGFKLNLIINDKGEILNFMFTPGNVDDREPLKQENFLKNIKGKLCADKGYIGQALFENLFTSGIQLITKVKNNMKNSLMSVADK
;
A
#
# COMPACT_ATOMS: atom_id res chain seq x y z
N GLU A 1 -9.70 -13.27 15.26
CA GLU A 1 -10.38 -12.53 14.18
C GLU A 1 -9.46 -12.32 12.98
N ILE A 2 -8.31 -11.58 13.08
CA ILE A 2 -7.37 -11.33 11.96
C ILE A 2 -6.89 -12.64 11.32
N TYR A 3 -6.58 -13.66 12.13
CA TYR A 3 -6.14 -14.96 11.61
C TYR A 3 -7.25 -15.63 10.78
N CYS A 4 -8.49 -15.64 11.24
CA CYS A 4 -9.60 -16.25 10.50
C CYS A 4 -9.80 -15.57 9.14
N MET A 5 -9.79 -14.22 9.12
CA MET A 5 -9.91 -13.46 7.86
C MET A 5 -8.77 -13.78 6.89
N ALA A 6 -7.53 -13.83 7.38
CA ALA A 6 -6.36 -14.16 6.55
C ALA A 6 -6.40 -15.62 6.06
N ASP A 7 -6.84 -16.56 6.90
CA ASP A 7 -6.90 -17.97 6.57
C ASP A 7 -7.99 -18.28 5.56
N ASP A 8 -9.18 -17.71 5.74
CA ASP A 8 -10.29 -17.84 4.79
C ASP A 8 -9.92 -17.26 3.43
N PHE A 9 -9.30 -16.06 3.42
CA PHE A 9 -8.79 -15.47 2.19
C PHE A 9 -7.73 -16.34 1.52
N CYS A 10 -6.75 -16.87 2.25
CA CYS A 10 -5.69 -17.71 1.68
C CYS A 10 -6.26 -18.98 1.06
N LYS A 11 -7.29 -19.59 1.67
CA LYS A 11 -7.97 -20.77 1.11
C LYS A 11 -8.69 -20.45 -0.21
N GLU A 12 -9.35 -19.30 -0.29
CA GLU A 12 -10.02 -18.88 -1.52
C GLU A 12 -9.00 -18.49 -2.60
N PHE A 13 -7.96 -17.74 -2.22
CA PHE A 13 -6.90 -17.36 -3.12
C PHE A 13 -6.18 -18.56 -3.73
N ALA A 14 -5.90 -19.60 -2.93
CA ALA A 14 -5.29 -20.84 -3.44
C ALA A 14 -6.16 -21.52 -4.51
N LYS A 15 -7.48 -21.60 -4.33
CA LYS A 15 -8.41 -22.15 -5.32
C LYS A 15 -8.39 -21.36 -6.64
N ILE A 16 -8.32 -20.03 -6.54
CA ILE A 16 -8.23 -19.15 -7.71
C ILE A 16 -6.89 -19.36 -8.40
N GLN A 17 -5.81 -19.42 -7.62
CA GLN A 17 -4.46 -19.60 -8.14
C GLN A 17 -4.32 -20.92 -8.90
N GLU A 18 -4.82 -22.04 -8.36
CA GLU A 18 -4.84 -23.33 -9.04
C GLU A 18 -5.56 -23.27 -10.38
N LYS A 19 -6.67 -22.52 -10.47
CA LYS A 19 -7.46 -22.37 -11.69
C LYS A 19 -6.74 -21.56 -12.79
N TYR A 20 -5.93 -20.57 -12.41
CA TYR A 20 -5.31 -19.62 -13.35
C TYR A 20 -3.80 -19.79 -13.50
N MET A 21 -3.14 -20.64 -12.69
CA MET A 21 -1.73 -20.94 -12.91
C MET A 21 -1.57 -21.76 -14.19
N VAL A 22 -0.92 -21.15 -15.16
CA VAL A 22 -0.35 -21.87 -16.31
C VAL A 22 0.88 -22.61 -15.78
N ASP A 23 0.85 -23.93 -15.94
CA ASP A 23 1.93 -24.82 -15.52
C ASP A 23 3.24 -24.43 -16.22
N ASP A 24 4.11 -23.70 -15.52
CA ASP A 24 5.45 -23.37 -16.03
C ASP A 24 6.33 -24.60 -15.93
N LYS A 25 6.29 -25.44 -16.96
CA LYS A 25 7.02 -26.72 -17.07
C LYS A 25 8.53 -26.60 -16.84
N ASN A 26 9.08 -25.39 -16.85
CA ASN A 26 10.50 -25.12 -16.66
C ASN A 26 10.88 -24.83 -15.20
N ARG A 27 9.93 -24.63 -14.28
CA ARG A 27 10.21 -24.43 -12.86
C ARG A 27 9.97 -25.72 -12.09
N LYS A 28 11.02 -26.24 -11.46
CA LYS A 28 10.91 -27.32 -10.47
C LYS A 28 10.17 -26.79 -9.23
N HIS A 29 8.86 -27.00 -9.17
CA HIS A 29 8.09 -26.71 -7.98
C HIS A 29 8.36 -27.76 -6.91
N ARG A 30 8.56 -27.30 -5.67
CA ARG A 30 8.71 -28.19 -4.52
C ARG A 30 7.31 -28.71 -4.15
N ASN A 31 7.10 -30.03 -4.26
CA ASN A 31 5.81 -30.67 -3.95
C ASN A 31 5.46 -30.67 -2.44
N LYS A 32 6.41 -30.34 -1.57
CA LYS A 32 6.16 -30.31 -0.13
C LYS A 32 5.75 -28.91 0.32
N PRO A 33 4.57 -28.74 0.95
CA PRO A 33 4.12 -27.45 1.46
C PRO A 33 5.11 -26.86 2.46
N ASN A 34 5.09 -25.54 2.60
CA ASN A 34 5.89 -24.85 3.59
C ASN A 34 5.48 -25.29 5.00
N ARG A 35 6.41 -25.20 5.95
CA ARG A 35 6.16 -25.57 7.35
C ARG A 35 5.17 -24.61 8.02
N MET A 36 5.24 -23.33 7.69
CA MET A 36 4.27 -22.30 8.07
C MET A 36 3.29 -22.06 6.93
N SER A 37 2.03 -21.84 7.25
CA SER A 37 1.04 -21.44 6.26
C SER A 37 1.18 -19.97 5.86
N ASP A 38 0.67 -19.60 4.68
CA ASP A 38 0.67 -18.22 4.21
C ASP A 38 -0.12 -17.31 5.15
N SER A 39 -1.23 -17.80 5.71
CA SER A 39 -2.03 -17.10 6.71
C SER A 39 -1.24 -16.83 7.99
N GLU A 40 -0.45 -17.78 8.49
CA GLU A 40 0.43 -17.57 9.66
C GLU A 40 1.48 -16.48 9.39
N ILE A 41 2.07 -16.48 8.19
CA ILE A 41 3.07 -15.48 7.79
C ILE A 41 2.43 -14.09 7.70
N MET A 42 1.29 -13.97 7.03
CA MET A 42 0.55 -12.70 6.90
C MET A 42 0.17 -12.12 8.26
N VAL A 43 -0.33 -12.96 9.16
CA VAL A 43 -0.73 -12.53 10.51
C VAL A 43 0.47 -12.05 11.32
N ILE A 44 1.61 -12.73 11.25
CA ILE A 44 2.84 -12.29 11.94
C ILE A 44 3.29 -10.91 11.43
N LEU A 45 3.20 -10.65 10.11
CA LEU A 45 3.52 -9.35 9.52
C LEU A 45 2.55 -8.25 10.01
N ILE A 46 1.26 -8.52 10.03
CA ILE A 46 0.23 -7.58 10.51
C ILE A 46 0.45 -7.26 12.00
N LEU A 47 0.68 -8.29 12.84
CA LEU A 47 0.91 -8.12 14.28
C LEU A 47 2.19 -7.33 14.59
N PHE A 48 3.22 -7.42 13.74
CA PHE A 48 4.42 -6.61 13.89
C PHE A 48 4.09 -5.11 13.88
N HIS A 49 3.30 -4.67 12.92
CA HIS A 49 2.93 -3.28 12.78
C HIS A 49 1.95 -2.80 13.87
N SER A 50 1.04 -3.68 14.28
CA SER A 50 0.07 -3.39 15.35
C SER A 50 0.73 -3.33 16.73
N GLY A 51 1.81 -4.10 16.96
CA GLY A 51 2.48 -4.24 18.25
C GLY A 51 3.48 -3.14 18.58
N GLY A 52 3.71 -2.15 17.69
CA GLY A 52 4.64 -1.04 17.94
C GLY A 52 6.13 -1.42 17.95
N PHE A 53 6.48 -2.60 17.45
CA PHE A 53 7.86 -3.06 17.36
C PHE A 53 8.63 -2.30 16.27
N ARG A 54 9.88 -1.89 16.56
CA ARG A 54 10.72 -1.16 15.61
C ARG A 54 11.64 -2.04 14.77
N CYS A 55 11.94 -3.26 15.24
CA CYS A 55 12.88 -4.18 14.59
C CYS A 55 12.21 -5.53 14.38
N PHE A 56 11.93 -5.90 13.12
CA PHE A 56 11.26 -7.15 12.78
C PHE A 56 12.03 -8.39 13.26
N LYS A 57 13.37 -8.41 13.11
CA LYS A 57 14.20 -9.52 13.58
C LYS A 57 14.07 -9.74 15.08
N HIS A 58 14.06 -8.66 15.87
CA HIS A 58 13.87 -8.73 17.33
C HIS A 58 12.46 -9.24 17.66
N TYR A 59 11.42 -8.63 17.05
CA TYR A 59 10.04 -9.08 17.19
C TYR A 59 9.88 -10.57 16.90
N TYR A 60 10.37 -11.07 15.76
CA TYR A 60 10.22 -12.45 15.39
C TYR A 60 10.93 -13.39 16.38
N LYS A 61 12.21 -13.13 16.69
CA LYS A 61 13.03 -14.00 17.54
C LYS A 61 12.61 -13.96 19.00
N GLU A 62 12.37 -12.77 19.54
CA GLU A 62 12.15 -12.59 20.98
C GLU A 62 10.66 -12.66 21.36
N TYR A 63 9.77 -12.20 20.51
CA TYR A 63 8.35 -12.19 20.83
C TYR A 63 7.60 -13.36 20.18
N VAL A 64 7.63 -13.51 18.85
CA VAL A 64 6.89 -14.59 18.16
C VAL A 64 7.42 -15.96 18.59
N CYS A 65 8.75 -16.16 18.55
CA CYS A 65 9.34 -17.45 18.86
C CYS A 65 9.31 -17.83 20.34
N LYS A 66 9.20 -16.87 21.27
CA LYS A 66 9.18 -17.15 22.71
C LYS A 66 7.77 -17.09 23.34
N HIS A 67 6.98 -16.10 22.95
CA HIS A 67 5.70 -15.82 23.61
C HIS A 67 4.47 -16.27 22.81
N LEU A 68 4.56 -16.34 21.48
CA LEU A 68 3.45 -16.76 20.62
C LEU A 68 3.58 -18.22 20.15
N THR A 69 4.26 -19.06 20.93
CA THR A 69 4.52 -20.47 20.59
C THR A 69 3.25 -21.29 20.43
N HIS A 70 2.22 -20.98 21.21
CA HIS A 70 0.91 -21.64 21.19
C HIS A 70 0.09 -21.27 19.95
N LEU A 71 0.27 -20.04 19.42
CA LEU A 71 -0.40 -19.59 18.20
C LEU A 71 0.31 -20.06 16.93
N PHE A 72 1.64 -20.12 16.97
CA PHE A 72 2.49 -20.50 15.82
C PHE A 72 3.39 -21.70 16.18
N PRO A 73 2.86 -22.93 16.27
CA PRO A 73 3.64 -24.09 16.72
C PRO A 73 4.70 -24.55 15.72
N ARG A 74 4.51 -24.28 14.40
CA ARG A 74 5.39 -24.75 13.34
C ARG A 74 6.38 -23.69 12.84
N ARG A 75 6.92 -22.89 13.72
CA ARG A 75 7.83 -21.79 13.38
C ARG A 75 9.06 -22.28 12.61
N VAL A 76 9.56 -21.40 11.74
CA VAL A 76 10.79 -21.58 10.97
C VAL A 76 11.90 -20.65 11.48
N SER A 77 13.13 -20.80 11.01
CA SER A 77 14.21 -19.86 11.32
C SER A 77 13.90 -18.48 10.76
N TYR A 78 14.47 -17.42 11.36
CA TYR A 78 14.28 -16.05 10.89
C TYR A 78 14.64 -15.87 9.41
N ASN A 79 15.74 -16.44 8.96
CA ASN A 79 16.17 -16.34 7.56
C ASN A 79 15.14 -17.00 6.63
N ARG A 80 14.63 -18.18 7.01
CA ARG A 80 13.58 -18.85 6.22
C ARG A 80 12.27 -18.06 6.25
N PHE A 81 11.93 -17.40 7.35
CA PHE A 81 10.75 -16.54 7.43
C PHE A 81 10.85 -15.39 6.42
N VAL A 82 12.00 -14.71 6.34
CA VAL A 82 12.24 -13.61 5.37
C VAL A 82 12.15 -14.09 3.90
N GLU A 83 12.50 -15.33 3.62
CA GLU A 83 12.28 -15.93 2.30
C GLU A 83 10.78 -16.12 2.01
N LEU A 84 10.04 -16.67 2.97
CA LEU A 84 8.60 -16.90 2.86
C LEU A 84 7.79 -15.60 2.78
N GLU A 85 8.24 -14.54 3.44
CA GLU A 85 7.65 -13.21 3.37
C GLU A 85 7.53 -12.70 1.92
N LYS A 86 8.53 -13.02 1.07
CA LYS A 86 8.49 -12.65 -0.35
C LYS A 86 7.44 -13.45 -1.13
N GLU A 87 7.21 -14.69 -0.73
CA GLU A 87 6.22 -15.57 -1.38
C GLU A 87 4.79 -15.09 -1.14
N VAL A 88 4.50 -14.54 0.05
CA VAL A 88 3.15 -14.05 0.43
C VAL A 88 2.88 -12.58 0.07
N LEU A 89 3.83 -11.87 -0.52
CA LEU A 89 3.68 -10.44 -0.82
C LEU A 89 2.50 -10.16 -1.76
N LEU A 90 2.32 -10.97 -2.80
CA LEU A 90 1.20 -10.84 -3.73
C LEU A 90 -0.13 -11.08 -3.02
N GLN A 91 -0.22 -12.17 -2.26
CA GLN A 91 -1.42 -12.53 -1.49
C GLN A 91 -1.78 -11.43 -0.50
N LEU A 92 -0.81 -10.91 0.24
CA LEU A 92 -1.01 -9.81 1.18
C LEU A 92 -1.51 -8.53 0.47
N THR A 93 -0.97 -8.22 -0.71
CA THR A 93 -1.42 -7.06 -1.51
C THR A 93 -2.87 -7.22 -1.98
N VAL A 94 -3.24 -8.40 -2.46
CA VAL A 94 -4.62 -8.70 -2.89
C VAL A 94 -5.55 -8.70 -1.67
N PHE A 95 -5.14 -9.29 -0.55
CA PHE A 95 -5.91 -9.28 0.70
C PHE A 95 -6.26 -7.85 1.15
N ILE A 96 -5.28 -6.94 1.13
CA ILE A 96 -5.52 -5.54 1.48
C ILE A 96 -6.53 -4.91 0.50
N LYS A 97 -6.35 -5.14 -0.81
CA LYS A 97 -7.18 -4.50 -1.84
C LYS A 97 -8.61 -5.05 -1.95
N GLU A 98 -8.82 -6.32 -1.67
CA GLU A 98 -10.13 -6.96 -1.85
C GLU A 98 -10.92 -7.09 -0.54
N VAL A 99 -10.22 -7.16 0.61
CA VAL A 99 -10.86 -7.46 1.90
C VAL A 99 -10.83 -6.29 2.87
N LEU A 100 -9.75 -5.51 2.88
CA LEU A 100 -9.51 -4.51 3.92
C LEU A 100 -9.79 -3.07 3.51
N LEU A 101 -10.11 -2.79 2.23
CA LEU A 101 -10.47 -1.44 1.81
C LEU A 101 -11.85 -1.05 2.35
N GLY A 102 -11.96 0.20 2.79
CA GLY A 102 -13.22 0.79 3.21
C GLY A 102 -14.13 1.16 2.05
N THR A 103 -15.29 1.68 2.36
CA THR A 103 -16.28 2.15 1.38
C THR A 103 -16.29 3.67 1.28
N CYS A 104 -16.51 4.20 0.07
CA CYS A 104 -16.58 5.64 -0.15
C CYS A 104 -17.87 6.21 0.49
N THR A 105 -17.72 7.15 1.41
CA THR A 105 -18.82 7.86 2.11
C THR A 105 -19.28 9.12 1.42
N GLY A 106 -18.60 9.53 0.32
CA GLY A 106 -18.84 10.76 -0.40
C GLY A 106 -17.88 11.90 -0.03
N ILE A 107 -17.07 11.72 1.03
CA ILE A 107 -15.98 12.62 1.41
C ILE A 107 -14.71 11.76 1.53
N SER A 108 -13.67 12.15 0.80
CA SER A 108 -12.41 11.44 0.77
C SER A 108 -11.24 12.43 0.85
N PHE A 109 -10.09 11.94 1.31
CA PHE A 109 -8.87 12.72 1.45
C PHE A 109 -7.76 11.99 0.70
N VAL A 110 -6.96 12.73 -0.07
CA VAL A 110 -5.79 12.18 -0.76
C VAL A 110 -4.53 12.90 -0.31
N ASP A 111 -3.49 12.11 -0.05
CA ASP A 111 -2.15 12.62 0.24
C ASP A 111 -1.08 11.66 -0.25
N SER A 112 0.16 12.18 -0.39
CA SER A 112 1.31 11.39 -0.75
C SER A 112 2.41 11.46 0.32
N THR A 113 2.94 10.30 0.70
CA THR A 113 4.01 10.20 1.69
C THR A 113 5.27 9.62 1.05
N PRO A 114 6.45 10.29 1.18
CA PRO A 114 7.69 9.79 0.64
C PRO A 114 8.22 8.58 1.44
N LEU A 115 8.53 7.50 0.75
CA LEU A 115 9.17 6.30 1.28
C LEU A 115 10.63 6.26 0.83
N ARG A 116 11.53 6.65 1.73
CA ARG A 116 12.98 6.67 1.46
C ARG A 116 13.54 5.25 1.52
N VAL A 117 14.22 4.80 0.47
CA VAL A 117 14.85 3.48 0.42
C VAL A 117 16.31 3.49 0.85
N CYS A 118 17.01 4.62 0.69
CA CYS A 118 18.37 4.79 1.18
C CYS A 118 18.70 6.28 1.44
N ARG A 119 19.82 6.52 2.11
CA ARG A 119 20.40 7.89 2.23
C ARG A 119 20.89 8.36 0.86
N ASN A 120 20.78 9.67 0.57
CA ASN A 120 21.17 10.25 -0.72
C ASN A 120 22.61 9.92 -1.15
N GLN A 121 23.54 9.81 -0.19
CA GLN A 121 24.95 9.44 -0.43
C GLN A 121 25.11 8.00 -0.95
N ARG A 122 24.10 7.14 -0.78
CA ARG A 122 24.15 5.72 -1.17
C ARG A 122 23.40 5.40 -2.45
N ILE A 123 22.83 6.39 -3.12
CA ILE A 123 22.01 6.19 -4.32
C ILE A 123 22.78 5.40 -5.40
N LEU A 124 24.03 5.78 -5.66
CA LEU A 124 24.85 5.15 -6.71
C LEU A 124 25.26 3.70 -6.41
N ILE A 125 25.23 3.31 -5.13
CA ILE A 125 25.59 1.94 -4.67
C ILE A 125 24.34 1.08 -4.41
N HIS A 126 23.16 1.70 -4.46
CA HIS A 126 21.90 1.02 -4.14
C HIS A 126 21.38 0.25 -5.35
N LYS A 127 21.45 -1.08 -5.30
CA LYS A 127 21.04 -1.96 -6.42
C LYS A 127 19.62 -2.53 -6.27
N THR A 128 19.10 -2.62 -5.03
CA THR A 128 17.85 -3.34 -4.74
C THR A 128 16.64 -2.79 -5.50
N PHE A 129 16.54 -1.46 -5.63
CA PHE A 129 15.45 -0.78 -6.34
C PHE A 129 15.97 0.04 -7.53
N GLU A 130 17.08 -0.39 -8.13
CA GLU A 130 17.63 0.23 -9.35
C GLU A 130 16.60 0.11 -10.49
N GLY A 131 16.36 1.20 -11.20
CA GLY A 131 15.35 1.27 -12.26
C GLY A 131 13.88 1.36 -11.79
N LEU A 132 13.59 1.13 -10.49
CA LEU A 132 12.25 1.21 -9.92
C LEU A 132 12.05 2.46 -9.06
N ALA A 133 13.01 2.77 -8.19
CA ALA A 133 12.95 3.95 -7.34
C ALA A 133 13.39 5.21 -8.07
N GLY A 134 12.80 6.35 -7.71
CA GLY A 134 13.10 7.66 -8.29
C GLY A 134 13.61 8.65 -7.26
N ARG A 135 14.35 9.69 -7.75
CA ARG A 135 14.80 10.81 -6.92
C ARG A 135 13.73 11.89 -6.90
N GLY A 136 13.08 12.10 -5.76
CA GLY A 136 12.04 13.10 -5.56
C GLY A 136 12.45 14.18 -4.57
N LYS A 137 11.63 15.23 -4.49
CA LYS A 137 11.76 16.32 -3.52
C LYS A 137 10.48 16.38 -2.67
N SER A 138 10.63 16.43 -1.38
CA SER A 138 9.55 16.66 -0.41
C SER A 138 9.80 17.94 0.37
N SER A 139 8.88 18.33 1.24
CA SER A 139 9.08 19.44 2.19
C SER A 139 10.32 19.25 3.08
N MET A 140 10.72 18.01 3.34
CA MET A 140 11.92 17.65 4.11
C MET A 140 13.20 17.54 3.26
N GLY A 141 13.17 17.95 1.98
CA GLY A 141 14.31 17.91 1.09
C GLY A 141 14.30 16.77 0.08
N TRP A 142 15.44 16.53 -0.55
CA TRP A 142 15.60 15.48 -1.55
C TRP A 142 15.63 14.09 -0.94
N PHE A 143 14.99 13.13 -1.60
CA PHE A 143 15.01 11.71 -1.21
C PHE A 143 15.12 10.81 -2.46
N PHE A 144 15.54 9.57 -2.24
CA PHE A 144 15.50 8.51 -3.25
C PHE A 144 14.60 7.39 -2.74
N GLY A 145 13.61 7.01 -3.56
CA GLY A 145 12.64 6.00 -3.17
C GLY A 145 11.34 6.08 -3.94
N PHE A 146 10.26 5.87 -3.23
CA PHE A 146 8.89 5.85 -3.73
C PHE A 146 8.04 6.90 -3.03
N LYS A 147 6.85 7.14 -3.56
CA LYS A 147 5.76 7.82 -2.87
C LYS A 147 4.61 6.82 -2.68
N LEU A 148 4.08 6.76 -1.48
CA LEU A 148 2.82 6.11 -1.17
C LEU A 148 1.72 7.15 -1.33
N ASN A 149 0.91 7.01 -2.38
CA ASN A 149 -0.30 7.81 -2.58
C ASN A 149 -1.46 7.06 -1.93
N LEU A 150 -2.21 7.73 -1.07
CA LEU A 150 -3.26 7.12 -0.24
C LEU A 150 -4.54 7.92 -0.37
N ILE A 151 -5.67 7.24 -0.54
CA ILE A 151 -7.00 7.82 -0.41
C ILE A 151 -7.67 7.18 0.80
N ILE A 152 -8.20 8.02 1.69
CA ILE A 152 -8.96 7.61 2.87
C ILE A 152 -10.33 8.28 2.88
N ASN A 153 -11.31 7.69 3.57
CA ASN A 153 -12.60 8.33 3.82
C ASN A 153 -12.58 9.18 5.11
N ASP A 154 -13.69 9.79 5.45
CA ASP A 154 -13.89 10.61 6.64
C ASP A 154 -13.81 9.81 7.96
N LYS A 155 -13.92 8.49 7.89
CA LYS A 155 -13.73 7.57 9.03
C LYS A 155 -12.28 7.12 9.23
N GLY A 156 -11.37 7.51 8.30
CA GLY A 156 -9.98 7.08 8.29
C GLY A 156 -9.74 5.70 7.67
N GLU A 157 -10.75 5.11 7.02
CA GLU A 157 -10.59 3.84 6.31
C GLU A 157 -9.89 4.07 4.97
N ILE A 158 -8.97 3.20 4.59
CA ILE A 158 -8.26 3.26 3.32
C ILE A 158 -9.22 2.86 2.19
N LEU A 159 -9.40 3.74 1.22
CA LEU A 159 -10.22 3.47 0.02
C LEU A 159 -9.37 2.94 -1.13
N ASN A 160 -8.17 3.45 -1.30
CA ASN A 160 -7.20 2.95 -2.28
C ASN A 160 -5.79 3.43 -1.94
N PHE A 161 -4.79 2.75 -2.48
CA PHE A 161 -3.39 3.15 -2.37
C PHE A 161 -2.61 2.79 -3.63
N MET A 162 -1.56 3.56 -3.89
CA MET A 162 -0.66 3.35 -5.02
C MET A 162 0.77 3.75 -4.67
N PHE A 163 1.74 2.96 -5.13
CA PHE A 163 3.15 3.33 -5.07
C PHE A 163 3.58 3.91 -6.41
N THR A 164 4.27 5.04 -6.37
CA THR A 164 4.92 5.64 -7.53
C THR A 164 6.40 5.88 -7.25
N PRO A 165 7.29 5.89 -8.27
CA PRO A 165 8.65 6.36 -8.09
C PRO A 165 8.69 7.78 -7.53
N GLY A 166 9.70 8.12 -6.73
CA GLY A 166 9.78 9.40 -6.04
C GLY A 166 9.77 10.66 -6.93
N ASN A 167 10.15 10.52 -8.20
CA ASN A 167 10.16 11.59 -9.20
C ASN A 167 8.81 11.85 -9.88
N VAL A 168 7.82 10.98 -9.66
CA VAL A 168 6.48 11.13 -10.24
C VAL A 168 5.72 12.24 -9.51
N ASP A 169 4.99 13.08 -10.26
CA ASP A 169 4.15 14.14 -9.69
C ASP A 169 2.98 13.52 -8.89
N ASP A 170 2.60 14.16 -7.77
CA ASP A 170 1.53 13.66 -6.88
C ASP A 170 0.14 13.66 -7.56
N ARG A 171 -0.01 14.41 -8.65
CA ARG A 171 -1.23 14.47 -9.45
C ARG A 171 -1.38 13.31 -10.43
N GLU A 172 -0.28 12.62 -10.81
CA GLU A 172 -0.32 11.52 -11.79
C GLU A 172 -1.20 10.34 -11.36
N PRO A 173 -1.18 9.87 -10.10
CA PRO A 173 -2.12 8.84 -9.64
C PRO A 173 -3.58 9.20 -9.83
N LEU A 174 -3.96 10.48 -9.67
CA LEU A 174 -5.34 10.96 -9.84
C LEU A 174 -5.81 10.98 -11.30
N LYS A 175 -4.95 10.74 -12.27
CA LYS A 175 -5.30 10.57 -13.68
C LYS A 175 -5.58 9.11 -14.04
N GLN A 176 -5.31 8.17 -13.12
CA GLN A 176 -5.48 6.74 -13.34
C GLN A 176 -6.86 6.28 -12.83
N GLU A 177 -7.69 5.78 -13.72
CA GLU A 177 -9.05 5.28 -13.40
C GLU A 177 -9.02 4.23 -12.28
N ASN A 178 -8.05 3.32 -12.30
CA ASN A 178 -7.92 2.27 -11.28
C ASN A 178 -7.66 2.82 -9.88
N PHE A 179 -6.98 3.97 -9.76
CA PHE A 179 -6.72 4.61 -8.47
C PHE A 179 -7.96 5.32 -7.91
N LEU A 180 -8.82 5.81 -8.81
CA LEU A 180 -10.07 6.48 -8.46
C LEU A 180 -11.30 5.56 -8.49
N LYS A 181 -11.08 4.27 -8.76
CA LYS A 181 -12.17 3.30 -8.80
C LYS A 181 -12.97 3.34 -7.49
N ASN A 182 -14.29 3.45 -7.63
CA ASN A 182 -15.25 3.55 -6.52
C ASN A 182 -15.16 4.85 -5.67
N ILE A 183 -14.35 5.84 -6.08
CA ILE A 183 -14.33 7.17 -5.43
C ILE A 183 -15.37 8.06 -6.09
N LYS A 184 -16.17 8.77 -5.29
CA LYS A 184 -17.19 9.73 -5.74
C LYS A 184 -17.42 10.81 -4.70
N GLY A 185 -18.00 11.94 -5.14
CA GLY A 185 -18.28 13.07 -4.26
C GLY A 185 -17.06 13.98 -4.07
N LYS A 186 -16.79 14.40 -2.85
CA LYS A 186 -15.75 15.38 -2.51
C LYS A 186 -14.41 14.69 -2.25
N LEU A 187 -13.36 15.12 -2.97
CA LEU A 187 -11.99 14.67 -2.74
C LEU A 187 -11.14 15.85 -2.25
N CYS A 188 -10.80 15.84 -0.98
CA CYS A 188 -9.97 16.87 -0.35
C CYS A 188 -8.49 16.56 -0.55
N ALA A 189 -7.70 17.54 -0.98
CA ALA A 189 -6.28 17.42 -1.24
C ALA A 189 -5.50 18.67 -0.84
N ASP A 190 -4.19 18.54 -0.66
CA ASP A 190 -3.30 19.68 -0.40
C ASP A 190 -3.10 20.55 -1.66
N LYS A 191 -2.53 21.74 -1.48
CA LYS A 191 -2.22 22.72 -2.55
C LYS A 191 -1.35 22.17 -3.69
N GLY A 192 -0.61 21.09 -3.45
CA GLY A 192 0.20 20.40 -4.46
C GLY A 192 -0.64 19.78 -5.59
N TYR A 193 -1.90 19.48 -5.34
CA TYR A 193 -2.80 18.83 -6.29
C TYR A 193 -3.55 19.82 -7.21
N ILE A 194 -3.30 21.12 -7.12
CA ILE A 194 -3.95 22.14 -7.92
C ILE A 194 -3.54 21.98 -9.39
N GLY A 195 -4.55 21.87 -10.28
CA GLY A 195 -4.37 21.83 -11.73
C GLY A 195 -5.71 21.89 -12.44
N GLN A 196 -5.89 22.85 -13.38
CA GLN A 196 -7.13 23.07 -14.12
C GLN A 196 -7.60 21.80 -14.82
N ALA A 197 -6.73 21.18 -15.63
CA ALA A 197 -7.05 19.98 -16.37
C ALA A 197 -7.39 18.78 -15.45
N LEU A 198 -6.71 18.65 -14.31
CA LEU A 198 -7.02 17.62 -13.32
C LEU A 198 -8.40 17.83 -12.73
N PHE A 199 -8.71 19.07 -12.36
CA PHE A 199 -10.03 19.43 -11.81
C PHE A 199 -11.16 19.09 -12.79
N GLU A 200 -11.04 19.48 -14.06
CA GLU A 200 -12.03 19.22 -15.11
C GLU A 200 -12.23 17.70 -15.33
N ASN A 201 -11.15 16.94 -15.41
CA ASN A 201 -11.19 15.48 -15.57
C ASN A 201 -11.88 14.79 -14.38
N LEU A 202 -11.57 15.19 -13.16
CA LEU A 202 -12.19 14.63 -11.96
C LEU A 202 -13.69 14.99 -11.89
N PHE A 203 -14.03 16.23 -12.23
CA PHE A 203 -15.42 16.69 -12.23
C PHE A 203 -16.29 15.92 -13.22
N THR A 204 -15.79 15.65 -14.42
CA THR A 204 -16.49 14.79 -15.41
C THR A 204 -16.68 13.35 -14.92
N SER A 205 -15.81 12.88 -14.05
CA SER A 205 -15.90 11.56 -13.40
C SER A 205 -16.76 11.56 -12.13
N GLY A 206 -17.42 12.67 -11.80
CA GLY A 206 -18.28 12.79 -10.62
C GLY A 206 -17.52 13.02 -9.30
N ILE A 207 -16.25 13.46 -9.39
CA ILE A 207 -15.39 13.76 -8.24
C ILE A 207 -15.13 15.26 -8.19
N GLN A 208 -15.55 15.92 -7.12
CA GLN A 208 -15.26 17.33 -6.87
C GLN A 208 -13.95 17.45 -6.09
N LEU A 209 -12.88 17.89 -6.75
CA LEU A 209 -11.60 18.13 -6.08
C LEU A 209 -11.67 19.41 -5.24
N ILE A 210 -11.40 19.31 -3.95
CA ILE A 210 -11.35 20.42 -3.00
C ILE A 210 -9.92 20.61 -2.55
N THR A 211 -9.34 21.78 -2.84
CA THR A 211 -7.99 22.13 -2.44
C THR A 211 -7.96 23.50 -1.79
N LYS A 212 -7.04 23.71 -0.88
CA LYS A 212 -6.82 25.05 -0.31
C LYS A 212 -6.36 26.01 -1.40
N VAL A 213 -7.12 27.08 -1.63
CA VAL A 213 -6.89 28.08 -2.70
C VAL A 213 -5.60 28.86 -2.43
N LYS A 214 -4.78 29.08 -3.48
CA LYS A 214 -3.66 30.04 -3.41
C LYS A 214 -4.20 31.46 -3.53
N ASN A 215 -3.54 32.44 -2.87
CA ASN A 215 -3.99 33.84 -2.80
C ASN A 215 -4.25 34.49 -4.17
N ASN A 216 -3.63 33.98 -5.25
CA ASN A 216 -3.75 34.53 -6.61
C ASN A 216 -4.69 33.71 -7.52
N MET A 217 -5.47 32.77 -6.99
CA MET A 217 -6.39 31.95 -7.79
C MET A 217 -7.82 32.47 -7.68
N LYS A 218 -8.50 32.52 -8.84
CA LYS A 218 -9.95 32.74 -8.85
C LYS A 218 -10.65 31.51 -8.26
N ASN A 219 -11.57 31.76 -7.32
CA ASN A 219 -12.43 30.71 -6.78
C ASN A 219 -13.49 30.32 -7.82
N SER A 220 -13.22 29.36 -8.66
CA SER A 220 -14.18 28.79 -9.57
C SER A 220 -14.70 27.45 -9.04
N LEU A 221 -16.00 27.26 -9.09
CA LEU A 221 -16.69 25.99 -8.81
C LEU A 221 -16.60 25.44 -7.36
N MET A 222 -16.30 26.27 -6.38
CA MET A 222 -16.43 25.91 -4.96
C MET A 222 -17.67 26.57 -4.36
N SER A 223 -18.45 25.81 -3.59
CA SER A 223 -19.52 26.36 -2.77
C SER A 223 -18.92 27.21 -1.62
N VAL A 224 -19.76 28.11 -1.06
CA VAL A 224 -19.32 28.94 0.10
C VAL A 224 -18.93 28.05 1.30
N ALA A 225 -19.55 26.89 1.45
CA ALA A 225 -19.28 25.93 2.51
C ALA A 225 -17.95 25.17 2.32
N ASP A 226 -17.43 25.12 1.09
CA ASP A 226 -16.18 24.42 0.76
C ASP A 226 -14.97 25.38 0.71
N LYS A 227 -15.16 26.67 0.98
CA LYS A 227 -14.14 27.74 1.09
C LYS A 227 -13.62 27.91 2.50
#